data_36ecf4ec40eedd2aece3e8936b9a1c11
#
_entry.id   36ecf4ec40eedd2aece3e8936b9a1c11
#
_cell.length_a   1.000
_cell.length_b   1.000
_cell.length_c   1.000
_cell.angle_alpha   90.00
_cell.angle_beta   90.00
_cell.angle_gamma   90.00
#
_symmetry.space_group_name_H-M   'P 1'
#
loop_
_entity.id
_entity.type
_entity.pdbx_description
1 polymer ?
#
loop_
_entity_poly.entity_id
_entity_poly.type
_entity_poly.pdbx_seq_one_letter_code
_entity_poly.pdbx_strand_id
1 'polypeptide(L)'
;QDTKIDEVFIGSCMTNIGHFRAAGQLLEKYKKLPARLWIVPPTKMDQQQLIDEGFYKIFDSAGARTEVPGCALCMGNQARVEPNSTVISTSTRNFPNRLGDGADVFLASAELSAVSAILGRLPSNEEYLEIMKDIDTLHKDIYKYLNFNEIKAYVDQAKSANIPNINIAED
;
A
#
# COMPACT_ATOMS: atom_id res chain seq x y z
N GLN A 1 7.22 -19.35 13.87
CA GLN A 1 7.61 -18.35 14.89
C GLN A 1 6.59 -17.23 14.81
N ASP A 2 5.73 -17.09 15.83
CA ASP A 2 4.66 -16.08 15.89
C ASP A 2 5.27 -14.71 16.21
N THR A 3 5.84 -14.06 15.19
CA THR A 3 6.34 -12.69 15.35
C THR A 3 5.15 -11.76 15.45
N LYS A 4 4.88 -11.23 16.64
CA LYS A 4 3.85 -10.22 16.87
C LYS A 4 4.18 -8.95 16.11
N ILE A 5 3.17 -8.32 15.51
CA ILE A 5 3.27 -7.03 14.83
C ILE A 5 2.45 -6.00 15.62
N ASP A 6 3.11 -4.96 16.07
CA ASP A 6 2.48 -3.86 16.80
C ASP A 6 1.94 -2.79 15.87
N GLU A 7 2.70 -2.46 14.82
CA GLU A 7 2.31 -1.43 13.85
C GLU A 7 2.59 -1.86 12.41
N VAL A 8 1.77 -1.36 11.51
CA VAL A 8 1.86 -1.62 10.07
C VAL A 8 1.84 -0.30 9.32
N PHE A 9 2.80 -0.12 8.42
CA PHE A 9 2.87 1.04 7.54
C PHE A 9 2.72 0.64 6.08
N ILE A 10 1.63 1.06 5.45
CA ILE A 10 1.40 0.93 4.00
C ILE A 10 1.49 2.32 3.39
N GLY A 11 2.57 2.55 2.65
CA GLY A 11 2.87 3.86 2.07
C GLY A 11 4.25 3.90 1.45
N SER A 12 4.74 5.06 1.18
CA SER A 12 5.97 5.42 0.49
C SER A 12 5.79 5.71 -1.00
N CYS A 13 6.77 6.42 -1.56
CA CYS A 13 6.78 6.78 -2.99
C CYS A 13 6.82 5.57 -3.96
N MET A 14 7.16 4.39 -3.47
CA MET A 14 7.22 3.15 -4.26
C MET A 14 5.93 2.31 -4.16
N THR A 15 5.00 2.70 -3.30
CA THR A 15 3.72 1.99 -3.14
C THR A 15 2.68 2.63 -4.05
N ASN A 16 2.36 1.97 -5.16
CA ASN A 16 1.38 2.49 -6.10
C ASN A 16 -0.07 2.23 -5.68
N ILE A 17 -1.01 2.85 -6.37
CA ILE A 17 -2.44 2.81 -6.05
C ILE A 17 -3.02 1.39 -6.02
N GLY A 18 -2.54 0.48 -6.87
CA GLY A 18 -2.98 -0.93 -6.88
C GLY A 18 -2.73 -1.64 -5.56
N HIS A 19 -1.61 -1.36 -4.90
CA HIS A 19 -1.30 -1.92 -3.58
C HIS A 19 -2.23 -1.40 -2.49
N PHE A 20 -2.65 -0.13 -2.55
CA PHE A 20 -3.65 0.41 -1.63
C PHE A 20 -5.03 -0.20 -1.85
N ARG A 21 -5.41 -0.44 -3.12
CA ARG A 21 -6.65 -1.15 -3.45
C ARG A 21 -6.63 -2.58 -2.93
N ALA A 22 -5.51 -3.30 -3.11
CA ALA A 22 -5.35 -4.65 -2.58
C ALA A 22 -5.48 -4.68 -1.05
N ALA A 23 -4.77 -3.78 -0.36
CA ALA A 23 -4.88 -3.65 1.09
C ALA A 23 -6.32 -3.32 1.52
N GLY A 24 -6.98 -2.37 0.86
CA GLY A 24 -8.37 -2.00 1.12
C GLY A 24 -9.33 -3.17 0.94
N GLN A 25 -9.17 -3.94 -0.14
CA GLN A 25 -9.99 -5.12 -0.39
C GLN A 25 -9.85 -6.18 0.71
N LEU A 26 -8.63 -6.43 1.17
CA LEU A 26 -8.37 -7.35 2.28
C LEU A 26 -8.99 -6.86 3.60
N LEU A 27 -8.95 -5.54 3.83
CA LEU A 27 -9.42 -4.92 5.06
C LEU A 27 -10.94 -4.72 5.12
N GLU A 28 -11.66 -4.81 4.00
CA GLU A 28 -13.08 -4.47 3.90
C GLU A 28 -13.96 -5.21 4.92
N LYS A 29 -13.61 -6.46 5.24
CA LYS A 29 -14.35 -7.31 6.19
C LYS A 29 -14.03 -7.03 7.66
N TYR A 30 -13.03 -6.20 7.96
CA TYR A 30 -12.49 -5.99 9.29
C TYR A 30 -12.77 -4.56 9.78
N LYS A 31 -13.34 -4.44 10.98
CA LYS A 31 -13.69 -3.14 11.60
C LYS A 31 -12.73 -2.68 12.68
N LYS A 32 -11.89 -3.57 13.16
CA LYS A 32 -10.90 -3.27 14.19
C LYS A 32 -9.73 -4.22 14.06
N LEU A 33 -8.57 -3.66 13.90
CA LEU A 33 -7.33 -4.41 13.71
C LEU A 33 -6.58 -4.55 15.05
N PRO A 34 -5.92 -5.68 15.30
CA PRO A 34 -5.05 -5.85 16.47
C PRO A 34 -3.77 -5.01 16.38
N ALA A 35 -3.23 -4.78 15.17
CA ALA A 35 -2.09 -3.92 14.95
C ALA A 35 -2.54 -2.51 14.54
N ARG A 36 -1.77 -1.47 14.93
CA ARG A 36 -2.00 -0.10 14.47
C ARG A 36 -1.62 0.02 12.99
N LEU A 37 -2.55 0.44 12.16
CA LEU A 37 -2.35 0.57 10.72
C LEU A 37 -2.20 2.03 10.31
N TRP A 38 -1.18 2.32 9.50
CA TRP A 38 -0.93 3.60 8.87
C TRP A 38 -1.09 3.47 7.35
N ILE A 39 -1.86 4.39 6.76
CA ILE A 39 -2.08 4.47 5.31
C ILE A 39 -1.62 5.84 4.81
N VAL A 40 -0.60 5.86 3.97
CA VAL A 40 0.00 7.10 3.46
C VAL A 40 0.26 6.98 1.95
N PRO A 41 -0.68 7.37 1.09
CA PRO A 41 -0.48 7.36 -0.35
C PRO A 41 0.69 8.25 -0.79
N PRO A 42 1.35 7.96 -1.92
CA PRO A 42 2.50 8.73 -2.38
C PRO A 42 2.13 10.14 -2.84
N THR A 43 0.95 10.33 -3.42
CA THR A 43 0.52 11.61 -3.98
C THR A 43 -0.91 11.98 -3.58
N LYS A 44 -1.24 13.26 -3.69
CA LYS A 44 -2.62 13.74 -3.51
C LYS A 44 -3.58 13.18 -4.57
N MET A 45 -3.07 12.86 -5.76
CA MET A 45 -3.89 12.23 -6.82
C MET A 45 -4.29 10.82 -6.44
N ASP A 46 -3.34 10.00 -5.93
CA ASP A 46 -3.65 8.66 -5.42
C ASP A 46 -4.64 8.74 -4.26
N GLN A 47 -4.44 9.67 -3.34
CA GLN A 47 -5.36 9.90 -2.24
C GLN A 47 -6.77 10.21 -2.74
N GLN A 48 -6.92 11.17 -3.66
CA GLN A 48 -8.22 11.55 -4.17
C GLN A 48 -8.90 10.39 -4.90
N GLN A 49 -8.18 9.65 -5.70
CA GLN A 49 -8.72 8.49 -6.40
C GLN A 49 -9.17 7.39 -5.44
N LEU A 50 -8.40 7.10 -4.40
CA LEU A 50 -8.80 6.14 -3.36
C LEU A 50 -10.03 6.61 -2.57
N ILE A 51 -10.20 7.92 -2.38
CA ILE A 51 -11.41 8.51 -1.78
C ILE A 51 -12.61 8.29 -2.71
N ASP A 52 -12.46 8.61 -3.98
CA ASP A 52 -13.52 8.51 -5.00
C ASP A 52 -13.96 7.06 -5.20
N GLU A 53 -13.03 6.11 -5.12
CA GLU A 53 -13.28 4.67 -5.16
C GLU A 53 -13.84 4.09 -3.85
N GLY A 54 -13.88 4.88 -2.77
CA GLY A 54 -14.44 4.48 -1.48
C GLY A 54 -13.49 3.78 -0.53
N PHE A 55 -12.21 3.58 -0.88
CA PHE A 55 -11.23 2.87 -0.05
C PHE A 55 -10.93 3.59 1.26
N TYR A 56 -10.99 4.93 1.29
CA TYR A 56 -10.79 5.68 2.53
C TYR A 56 -11.84 5.36 3.60
N LYS A 57 -13.09 5.06 3.20
CA LYS A 57 -14.12 4.59 4.14
C LYS A 57 -13.80 3.23 4.72
N ILE A 58 -13.18 2.34 3.92
CA ILE A 58 -12.72 1.02 4.37
C ILE A 58 -11.58 1.18 5.37
N PHE A 59 -10.58 1.99 5.05
CA PHE A 59 -9.45 2.27 5.93
C PHE A 59 -9.89 2.86 7.27
N ASP A 60 -10.78 3.84 7.23
CA ASP A 60 -11.35 4.46 8.44
C ASP A 60 -12.14 3.44 9.27
N SER A 61 -12.98 2.61 8.64
CA SER A 61 -13.73 1.55 9.31
C SER A 61 -12.83 0.50 9.96
N ALA A 62 -11.68 0.21 9.34
CA ALA A 62 -10.65 -0.67 9.90
C ALA A 62 -9.82 -0.02 11.03
N GLY A 63 -10.03 1.27 11.29
CA GLY A 63 -9.31 2.05 12.29
C GLY A 63 -7.90 2.44 11.86
N ALA A 64 -7.65 2.53 10.55
CA ALA A 64 -6.38 2.98 10.03
C ALA A 64 -6.18 4.48 10.25
N ARG A 65 -4.97 4.87 10.62
CA ARG A 65 -4.54 6.25 10.62
C ARG A 65 -4.06 6.65 9.24
N THR A 66 -4.71 7.65 8.66
CA THR A 66 -4.30 8.24 7.38
C THR A 66 -3.49 9.52 7.64
N GLU A 67 -2.42 9.70 6.87
CA GLU A 67 -1.58 10.89 6.96
C GLU A 67 -1.51 11.61 5.61
N VAL A 68 -0.96 12.82 5.64
CA VAL A 68 -0.75 13.62 4.43
C VAL A 68 0.07 12.83 3.41
N PRO A 69 -0.36 12.76 2.13
CA PRO A 69 0.37 12.05 1.10
C PRO A 69 1.83 12.47 0.98
N GLY A 70 2.71 11.48 0.76
CA GLY A 70 4.13 11.69 0.61
C GLY A 70 4.98 10.81 1.52
N CYS A 71 6.12 11.34 1.98
CA CYS A 71 7.10 10.61 2.78
C CYS A 71 6.95 10.81 4.30
N ALA A 72 5.72 10.96 4.80
CA ALA A 72 5.46 11.31 6.21
C ALA A 72 6.16 10.39 7.22
N LEU A 73 5.88 9.09 7.17
CA LEU A 73 6.55 8.10 8.03
C LEU A 73 7.91 7.68 7.49
N CYS A 74 8.06 7.55 6.17
CA CYS A 74 9.29 7.09 5.56
C CYS A 74 10.54 7.87 5.96
N MET A 75 10.38 9.15 6.31
CA MET A 75 11.47 10.02 6.77
C MET A 75 11.43 10.27 8.28
N GLY A 76 10.40 9.78 8.99
CA GLY A 76 10.23 10.01 10.42
C GLY A 76 10.02 11.47 10.80
N ASN A 77 9.64 12.32 9.85
CA ASN A 77 9.57 13.77 10.06
C ASN A 77 8.20 14.26 10.52
N GLN A 78 7.11 13.62 10.06
CA GLN A 78 5.74 14.05 10.35
C GLN A 78 5.03 13.09 11.30
N ALA A 79 5.40 11.83 11.28
CA ALA A 79 4.88 10.81 12.18
C ALA A 79 5.96 9.76 12.47
N ARG A 80 5.86 9.13 13.63
CA ARG A 80 6.72 8.03 14.05
C ARG A 80 5.90 6.93 14.66
N VAL A 81 6.37 5.70 14.53
CA VAL A 81 5.85 4.56 15.27
C VAL A 81 6.27 4.64 16.73
N GLU A 82 5.58 3.90 17.59
CA GLU A 82 5.94 3.85 19.02
C GLU A 82 7.37 3.31 19.22
N PRO A 83 8.11 3.81 20.20
CA PRO A 83 9.43 3.31 20.52
C PRO A 83 9.41 1.80 20.80
N ASN A 84 10.44 1.09 20.32
CA ASN A 84 10.62 -0.35 20.49
C ASN A 84 9.46 -1.21 19.94
N SER A 85 8.62 -0.68 19.05
CA SER A 85 7.57 -1.45 18.39
C SER A 85 8.11 -2.36 17.28
N THR A 86 7.44 -3.48 17.05
CA THR A 86 7.68 -4.35 15.91
C THR A 86 6.79 -3.92 14.76
N VAL A 87 7.40 -3.51 13.65
CA VAL A 87 6.73 -2.87 12.53
C VAL A 87 6.90 -3.65 11.25
N ILE A 88 5.84 -3.79 10.48
CA ILE A 88 5.91 -4.22 9.07
C ILE A 88 5.64 -3.03 8.15
N SER A 89 6.43 -2.88 7.10
CA SER A 89 6.44 -1.66 6.29
C SER A 89 6.64 -1.93 4.80
N THR A 90 5.91 -1.19 3.97
CA THR A 90 6.11 -1.15 2.52
C THR A 90 7.21 -0.17 2.09
N SER A 91 7.91 0.45 3.03
CA SER A 91 9.03 1.35 2.70
C SER A 91 10.20 0.58 2.08
N THR A 92 11.02 1.28 1.29
CA THR A 92 12.11 0.66 0.52
C THR A 92 13.45 0.61 1.23
N ARG A 93 13.52 1.19 2.41
CA ARG A 93 14.78 1.28 3.18
C ARG A 93 14.53 0.91 4.61
N ASN A 94 15.48 0.19 5.19
CA ASN A 94 15.45 -0.18 6.59
C ASN A 94 16.83 0.10 7.21
N PHE A 95 16.88 1.09 8.08
CA PHE A 95 18.02 1.41 8.91
C PHE A 95 17.57 1.79 10.32
N PRO A 96 18.42 1.64 11.35
CA PRO A 96 18.03 1.84 12.73
C PRO A 96 17.33 3.18 12.99
N ASN A 97 16.26 3.15 13.77
CA ASN A 97 15.48 4.31 14.22
C ASN A 97 14.77 5.12 13.11
N ARG A 98 14.70 4.60 11.89
CA ARG A 98 14.10 5.33 10.77
C ARG A 98 12.62 5.65 11.00
N LEU A 99 11.82 4.65 11.38
CA LEU A 99 10.39 4.81 11.61
C LEU A 99 10.07 5.23 13.03
N GLY A 100 10.91 4.86 13.99
CA GLY A 100 10.78 5.15 15.42
C GLY A 100 12.00 4.67 16.20
N ASP A 101 12.20 5.20 17.39
CA ASP A 101 13.36 4.88 18.23
C ASP A 101 13.28 3.41 18.70
N GLY A 102 14.32 2.62 18.41
CA GLY A 102 14.37 1.21 18.78
C GLY A 102 13.37 0.31 18.05
N ALA A 103 12.66 0.82 17.04
CA ALA A 103 11.70 0.02 16.30
C ALA A 103 12.38 -1.07 15.48
N ASP A 104 11.84 -2.30 15.57
CA ASP A 104 12.25 -3.45 14.77
C ASP A 104 11.38 -3.53 13.51
N VAL A 105 11.95 -3.27 12.33
CA VAL A 105 11.21 -3.05 11.10
C VAL A 105 11.45 -4.16 10.08
N PHE A 106 10.37 -4.81 9.65
CA PHE A 106 10.34 -5.77 8.56
C PHE A 106 9.81 -5.12 7.28
N LEU A 107 10.51 -5.29 6.16
CA LEU A 107 10.04 -4.83 4.86
C LEU A 107 9.17 -5.90 4.20
N ALA A 108 8.01 -5.50 3.67
CA ALA A 108 7.06 -6.41 3.05
C ALA A 108 6.25 -5.74 1.93
N SER A 109 5.52 -6.55 1.17
CA SER A 109 4.50 -6.05 0.25
C SER A 109 3.30 -5.44 1.01
N ALA A 110 2.47 -4.67 0.32
CA ALA A 110 1.26 -4.09 0.90
C ALA A 110 0.26 -5.18 1.31
N GLU A 111 0.16 -6.26 0.53
CA GLU A 111 -0.72 -7.39 0.79
C GLU A 111 -0.29 -8.12 2.06
N LEU A 112 1.00 -8.45 2.20
CA LEU A 112 1.52 -9.10 3.41
C LEU A 112 1.39 -8.18 4.62
N SER A 113 1.59 -6.89 4.43
CA SER A 113 1.39 -5.88 5.48
C SER A 113 -0.07 -5.83 5.94
N ALA A 114 -1.04 -5.83 5.00
CA ALA A 114 -2.46 -5.85 5.34
C ALA A 114 -2.87 -7.14 6.07
N VAL A 115 -2.40 -8.30 5.60
CA VAL A 115 -2.66 -9.59 6.28
C VAL A 115 -2.07 -9.58 7.69
N SER A 116 -0.86 -9.06 7.86
CA SER A 116 -0.23 -8.95 9.18
C SER A 116 -0.98 -8.00 10.11
N ALA A 117 -1.56 -6.91 9.58
CA ALA A 117 -2.42 -6.00 10.36
C ALA A 117 -3.68 -6.72 10.86
N ILE A 118 -4.30 -7.55 10.01
CA ILE A 118 -5.48 -8.36 10.33
C ILE A 118 -5.18 -9.37 11.44
N LEU A 119 -4.05 -10.05 11.36
CA LEU A 119 -3.67 -11.10 12.31
C LEU A 119 -2.96 -10.57 13.57
N GLY A 120 -2.40 -9.36 13.53
CA GLY A 120 -1.53 -8.81 14.60
C GLY A 120 -0.18 -9.52 14.70
N ARG A 121 0.19 -10.30 13.71
CA ARG A 121 1.43 -11.08 13.62
C ARG A 121 1.78 -11.40 12.18
N LEU A 122 2.98 -11.90 11.95
CA LEU A 122 3.31 -12.46 10.64
C LEU A 122 2.46 -13.73 10.39
N PRO A 123 1.84 -13.86 9.20
CA PRO A 123 1.10 -15.06 8.83
C PRO A 123 2.02 -16.25 8.57
N SER A 124 1.50 -17.47 8.66
CA SER A 124 2.09 -18.61 7.98
C SER A 124 1.86 -18.53 6.47
N ASN A 125 2.57 -19.33 5.68
CA ASN A 125 2.37 -19.38 4.23
C ASN A 125 0.93 -19.79 3.87
N GLU A 126 0.37 -20.74 4.59
CA GLU A 126 -0.98 -21.25 4.37
C GLU A 126 -2.03 -20.18 4.68
N GLU A 127 -1.89 -19.49 5.80
CA GLU A 127 -2.78 -18.40 6.18
C GLU A 127 -2.73 -17.24 5.18
N TYR A 128 -1.52 -16.87 4.75
CA TYR A 128 -1.35 -15.83 3.74
C TYR A 128 -2.03 -16.19 2.42
N LEU A 129 -1.76 -17.38 1.89
CA LEU A 129 -2.33 -17.84 0.63
C LEU A 129 -3.86 -17.98 0.70
N GLU A 130 -4.41 -18.40 1.84
CA GLU A 130 -5.86 -18.50 2.03
C GLU A 130 -6.53 -17.13 1.95
N ILE A 131 -5.97 -16.13 2.66
CA ILE A 131 -6.51 -14.76 2.65
C ILE A 131 -6.35 -14.10 1.28
N MET A 132 -5.25 -14.40 0.56
CA MET A 132 -4.98 -13.84 -0.76
C MET A 132 -5.91 -14.35 -1.87
N LYS A 133 -6.64 -15.44 -1.67
CA LYS A 133 -7.63 -15.93 -2.65
C LYS A 133 -8.67 -14.88 -3.01
N ASP A 134 -9.04 -14.03 -2.07
CA ASP A 134 -9.98 -12.91 -2.31
C ASP A 134 -9.42 -11.90 -3.32
N ILE A 135 -8.10 -11.74 -3.37
CA ILE A 135 -7.41 -10.81 -4.28
C ILE A 135 -7.25 -11.42 -5.68
N ASP A 136 -6.96 -12.71 -5.76
CA ASP A 136 -6.69 -13.39 -7.04
C ASP A 136 -7.85 -13.27 -8.03
N THR A 137 -9.07 -13.27 -7.54
CA THR A 137 -10.28 -13.12 -8.36
C THR A 137 -10.48 -11.70 -8.86
N LEU A 138 -9.95 -10.70 -8.16
CA LEU A 138 -10.13 -9.27 -8.40
C LEU A 138 -8.88 -8.59 -8.97
N HIS A 139 -7.83 -9.36 -9.27
CA HIS A 139 -6.51 -8.81 -9.61
C HIS A 139 -6.55 -7.78 -10.77
N LYS A 140 -7.39 -7.97 -11.78
CA LYS A 140 -7.52 -7.07 -12.93
C LYS A 140 -8.11 -5.70 -12.53
N ASP A 141 -8.97 -5.67 -11.54
CA ASP A 141 -9.60 -4.44 -11.07
C ASP A 141 -8.75 -3.73 -10.01
N ILE A 142 -8.04 -4.50 -9.19
CA ILE A 142 -7.17 -4.00 -8.12
C ILE A 142 -5.90 -3.39 -8.72
N TYR A 143 -5.19 -4.14 -9.55
CA TYR A 143 -3.91 -3.74 -10.12
C TYR A 143 -4.05 -3.00 -11.46
N LYS A 144 -5.08 -2.21 -11.58
CA LYS A 144 -5.16 -1.20 -12.65
C LYS A 144 -4.15 -0.11 -12.37
N TYR A 145 -3.02 -0.21 -13.03
CA TYR A 145 -2.05 0.87 -13.11
C TYR A 145 -2.52 1.90 -14.16
N LEU A 146 -1.81 3.01 -14.25
CA LEU A 146 -2.00 3.98 -15.31
C LEU A 146 -1.81 3.29 -16.66
N ASN A 147 -2.86 2.68 -17.15
CA ASN A 147 -2.88 2.17 -18.51
C ASN A 147 -3.15 3.37 -19.42
N PHE A 148 -2.09 4.02 -19.89
CA PHE A 148 -2.20 5.22 -20.71
C PHE A 148 -3.07 5.01 -21.94
N ASN A 149 -3.18 3.77 -22.45
CA ASN A 149 -4.02 3.41 -23.59
C ASN A 149 -5.53 3.44 -23.25
N GLU A 150 -5.89 3.44 -21.99
CA GLU A 150 -7.30 3.51 -21.52
C GLU A 150 -7.70 4.93 -21.08
N ILE A 151 -6.74 5.82 -20.92
CA ILE A 151 -6.99 7.21 -20.54
C ILE A 151 -7.27 8.01 -21.81
N LYS A 152 -8.54 8.35 -22.06
CA LYS A 152 -9.00 9.04 -23.26
C LYS A 152 -8.18 10.29 -23.59
N ALA A 153 -7.88 11.11 -22.59
CA ALA A 153 -7.08 12.33 -22.78
C ALA A 153 -5.67 12.04 -23.32
N TYR A 154 -5.03 10.95 -22.86
CA TYR A 154 -3.72 10.53 -23.38
C TYR A 154 -3.81 9.96 -24.78
N VAL A 155 -4.85 9.15 -25.05
CA VAL A 155 -5.08 8.58 -26.39
C VAL A 155 -5.33 9.69 -27.40
N ASP A 156 -6.11 10.70 -27.06
CA ASP A 156 -6.41 11.83 -27.93
C ASP A 156 -5.17 12.72 -28.15
N GLN A 157 -4.36 12.94 -27.12
CA GLN A 157 -3.08 13.66 -27.26
C GLN A 157 -2.06 12.86 -28.08
N ALA A 158 -1.96 11.56 -27.90
CA ALA A 158 -1.06 10.71 -28.67
C ALA A 158 -1.44 10.67 -30.15
N LYS A 159 -2.74 10.70 -30.48
CA LYS A 159 -3.22 10.81 -31.88
C LYS A 159 -2.93 12.17 -32.53
N SER A 160 -2.94 13.23 -31.72
CA SER A 160 -2.64 14.59 -32.19
C SER A 160 -1.13 14.91 -32.26
N ALA A 161 -0.34 14.22 -31.42
CA ALA A 161 1.10 14.31 -31.45
C ALA A 161 1.65 13.43 -32.61
N ASN A 162 2.23 14.05 -33.62
CA ASN A 162 2.88 13.35 -34.74
C ASN A 162 4.21 12.72 -34.25
N ILE A 163 4.11 11.72 -33.36
CA ILE A 163 5.27 11.02 -32.81
C ILE A 163 5.73 9.99 -33.85
N PRO A 164 6.96 10.10 -34.39
CA PRO A 164 7.47 9.09 -35.30
C PRO A 164 7.48 7.72 -34.62
N ASN A 165 7.04 6.69 -35.34
CA ASN A 165 7.13 5.32 -34.84
C ASN A 165 8.58 4.98 -34.49
N ILE A 166 8.87 4.88 -33.20
CA ILE A 166 10.14 4.35 -32.74
C ILE A 166 9.99 2.83 -32.82
N ASN A 167 10.56 2.21 -33.83
CA ASN A 167 10.74 0.77 -33.88
C ASN A 167 11.72 0.41 -32.75
N ILE A 168 11.20 -0.08 -31.60
CA ILE A 168 12.03 -0.75 -30.62
C ILE A 168 12.40 -2.07 -31.26
N ALA A 169 13.68 -2.23 -31.62
CA ALA A 169 14.20 -3.52 -32.06
C ALA A 169 14.00 -4.51 -30.89
N GLU A 170 13.31 -5.60 -31.16
CA GLU A 170 13.26 -6.76 -30.27
C GLU A 170 14.64 -7.42 -30.34
N ASP A 171 15.44 -7.33 -29.25
CA ASP A 171 16.65 -8.13 -29.02
C ASP A 171 16.28 -9.39 -28.24
#